data_4e362b4c549d946e7a6515c711e27797
#
_entry.id   4e362b4c549d946e7a6515c711e27797
#
_cell.length_a   1.000
_cell.length_b   1.000
_cell.length_c   1.000
_cell.angle_alpha   90.00
_cell.angle_beta   90.00
_cell.angle_gamma   90.00
#
_symmetry.space_group_name_H-M   'P 1'
#
loop_
_entity.id
_entity.type
_entity.pdbx_description
1 polymer ?
#
loop_
_entity_poly.entity_id
_entity_poly.type
_entity_poly.pdbx_seq_one_letter_code
_entity_poly.pdbx_strand_id
1 'polypeptide(L)'
;MILLDSITRLARAYNTLQPHSGKILSGGVDANALHKPKRFFGAARNIENHGSLTIIATALIDTDRLLVDKRVYPAINMEQSGTRKEELLLHPDELQRVWTLRKAMNGVPPVEAMELIIGKMKKIKTNAEFLMTLQLS
;
A
#
# COMPACT_ATOMS: atom_id res chain seq x y z
N MET A 1 15.05 -7.85 -5.52
CA MET A 1 13.92 -6.98 -5.13
C MET A 1 13.70 -5.92 -6.19
N ILE A 2 12.45 -5.62 -6.54
CA ILE A 2 12.07 -4.56 -7.48
C ILE A 2 11.24 -3.53 -6.72
N LEU A 3 11.57 -2.25 -6.89
CA LEU A 3 10.77 -1.13 -6.39
C LEU A 3 10.11 -0.46 -7.59
N LEU A 4 8.79 -0.26 -7.55
CA LEU A 4 8.01 0.33 -8.64
C LEU A 4 7.18 1.51 -8.13
N ASP A 5 7.48 2.70 -8.61
CA ASP A 5 6.67 3.90 -8.42
C ASP A 5 6.15 4.38 -9.77
N SER A 6 4.95 4.09 -10.06
CA SER A 6 3.89 3.33 -9.41
C SER A 6 3.30 2.32 -10.40
N ILE A 7 2.55 1.32 -9.90
CA ILE A 7 1.81 0.40 -10.77
C ILE A 7 0.78 1.13 -11.63
N THR A 8 0.18 2.21 -11.12
CA THR A 8 -0.76 3.05 -11.85
C THR A 8 -0.11 3.69 -13.08
N ARG A 9 1.12 4.19 -12.95
CA ARG A 9 1.89 4.73 -14.09
C ARG A 9 2.24 3.65 -15.11
N LEU A 10 2.63 2.48 -14.63
CA LEU A 10 2.91 1.33 -15.49
C LEU A 10 1.67 0.93 -16.31
N ALA A 11 0.51 0.82 -15.65
CA ALA A 11 -0.75 0.51 -16.31
C ALA A 11 -1.14 1.57 -17.35
N ARG A 12 -0.97 2.85 -17.05
CA ARG A 12 -1.23 3.96 -17.99
C ARG A 12 -0.28 3.93 -19.19
N ALA A 13 1.00 3.64 -18.98
CA ALA A 13 1.95 3.49 -20.08
C ALA A 13 1.56 2.35 -21.04
N TYR A 14 1.11 1.21 -20.51
CA TYR A 14 0.58 0.14 -21.34
C TYR A 14 -0.74 0.51 -22.03
N ASN A 15 -1.56 1.37 -21.42
CA ASN A 15 -2.81 1.83 -22.04
C ASN A 15 -2.58 2.63 -23.33
N THR A 16 -1.46 3.35 -23.42
CA THR A 16 -1.10 4.08 -24.66
C THR A 16 -0.54 3.18 -25.76
N LEU A 17 -0.02 2.01 -25.41
CA LEU A 17 0.66 1.09 -26.32
C LEU A 17 -0.24 -0.04 -26.83
N GLN A 18 -1.32 -0.36 -26.11
CA GLN A 18 -2.18 -1.49 -26.46
C GLN A 18 -3.32 -1.05 -27.38
N PRO A 19 -3.70 -1.88 -28.37
CA PRO A 19 -4.91 -1.66 -29.14
C PRO A 19 -6.14 -1.66 -28.21
N HIS A 20 -7.07 -0.76 -28.48
CA HIS A 20 -8.29 -0.65 -27.67
C HIS A 20 -9.14 -1.90 -27.80
N SER A 21 -9.55 -2.48 -26.66
CA SER A 21 -10.47 -3.62 -26.61
C SER A 21 -11.94 -3.23 -26.70
N GLY A 22 -12.24 -1.94 -26.56
CA GLY A 22 -13.59 -1.41 -26.41
C GLY A 22 -14.17 -1.56 -25.00
N LYS A 23 -13.43 -2.19 -24.07
CA LYS A 23 -13.83 -2.35 -22.66
C LYS A 23 -13.01 -1.40 -21.77
N ILE A 24 -13.55 -0.23 -21.53
CA ILE A 24 -12.91 0.78 -20.66
C ILE A 24 -13.31 0.52 -19.22
N LEU A 25 -12.31 0.41 -18.34
CA LEU A 25 -12.46 0.31 -16.90
C LEU A 25 -12.52 1.71 -16.27
N SER A 26 -12.83 1.78 -14.97
CA SER A 26 -12.77 3.02 -14.21
C SER A 26 -11.39 3.70 -14.34
N GLY A 27 -11.37 5.03 -14.49
CA GLY A 27 -10.14 5.79 -14.71
C GLY A 27 -9.59 5.77 -16.16
N GLY A 28 -10.42 5.37 -17.16
CA GLY A 28 -10.06 5.45 -18.58
C GLY A 28 -9.01 4.43 -19.05
N VAL A 29 -8.81 3.36 -18.30
CA VAL A 29 -7.85 2.30 -18.63
C VAL A 29 -8.54 1.17 -19.39
N ASP A 30 -8.02 0.81 -20.57
CA ASP A 30 -8.51 -0.34 -21.33
C ASP A 30 -8.17 -1.67 -20.61
N ALA A 31 -9.10 -2.62 -20.66
CA ALA A 31 -8.92 -3.91 -20.01
C ALA A 31 -7.65 -4.65 -20.49
N ASN A 32 -7.30 -4.54 -21.77
CA ASN A 32 -6.09 -5.13 -22.35
C ASN A 32 -4.79 -4.55 -21.78
N ALA A 33 -4.80 -3.27 -21.36
CA ALA A 33 -3.64 -2.59 -20.81
C ALA A 33 -3.16 -3.22 -19.48
N LEU A 34 -4.05 -3.91 -18.77
CA LEU A 34 -3.73 -4.52 -17.48
C LEU A 34 -3.05 -5.90 -17.58
N HIS A 35 -3.07 -6.55 -18.74
CA HIS A 35 -2.52 -7.91 -18.88
C HIS A 35 -1.02 -8.00 -18.56
N LYS A 36 -0.20 -7.11 -19.11
CA LYS A 36 1.25 -7.10 -18.83
C LYS A 36 1.60 -6.69 -17.40
N PRO A 37 1.01 -5.60 -16.83
CA PRO A 37 1.18 -5.29 -15.42
C PRO A 37 0.78 -6.43 -14.47
N LYS A 38 -0.33 -7.13 -14.72
CA LYS A 38 -0.73 -8.30 -13.93
C LYS A 38 0.28 -9.43 -14.00
N ARG A 39 0.81 -9.73 -15.18
CA ARG A 39 1.86 -10.75 -15.36
C ARG A 39 3.15 -10.38 -14.64
N PHE A 40 3.55 -9.10 -14.71
CA PHE A 40 4.70 -8.59 -13.99
C PHE A 40 4.56 -8.80 -12.48
N PHE A 41 3.42 -8.42 -11.90
CA PHE A 41 3.16 -8.65 -10.48
C PHE A 41 3.03 -10.13 -10.13
N GLY A 42 2.43 -10.92 -10.99
CA GLY A 42 2.34 -12.36 -10.83
C GLY A 42 3.68 -13.11 -10.88
N ALA A 43 4.75 -12.44 -11.32
CA ALA A 43 6.10 -13.00 -11.28
C ALA A 43 6.74 -12.96 -9.88
N ALA A 44 6.23 -12.09 -8.99
CA ALA A 44 6.69 -12.05 -7.60
C ALA A 44 6.33 -13.35 -6.87
N ARG A 45 7.34 -14.09 -6.45
CA ARG A 45 7.18 -15.38 -5.77
C ARG A 45 8.42 -15.78 -4.99
N ASN A 46 8.23 -16.62 -4.00
CA ASN A 46 9.28 -17.39 -3.39
C ASN A 46 9.36 -18.75 -4.07
N ILE A 47 10.54 -19.15 -4.52
CA ILE A 47 10.77 -20.43 -5.19
C ILE A 47 11.49 -21.31 -4.19
N GLU A 48 10.91 -22.46 -3.91
CA GLU A 48 11.49 -23.44 -3.01
C GLU A 48 12.89 -23.85 -3.52
N ASN A 49 13.89 -23.75 -2.66
CA ASN A 49 15.31 -24.04 -2.93
C ASN A 49 16.03 -23.15 -3.96
N HIS A 50 15.39 -22.10 -4.52
CA HIS A 50 15.97 -21.30 -5.58
C HIS A 50 15.93 -19.77 -5.38
N GLY A 51 15.46 -19.28 -4.23
CA GLY A 51 15.40 -17.85 -3.92
C GLY A 51 14.04 -17.21 -4.19
N SER A 52 13.98 -15.88 -4.13
CA SER A 52 12.74 -15.15 -4.20
C SER A 52 12.82 -13.88 -5.03
N LEU A 53 11.70 -13.51 -5.65
CA LEU A 53 11.49 -12.20 -6.27
C LEU A 53 10.45 -11.44 -5.47
N THR A 54 10.88 -10.36 -4.82
CA THR A 54 10.02 -9.42 -4.09
C THR A 54 9.78 -8.19 -4.93
N ILE A 55 8.52 -7.76 -5.07
CA ILE A 55 8.12 -6.53 -5.75
C ILE A 55 7.38 -5.66 -4.74
N ILE A 56 7.88 -4.44 -4.52
CA ILE A 56 7.21 -3.41 -3.74
C ILE A 56 6.77 -2.32 -4.70
N ALA A 57 5.48 -2.02 -4.71
CA ALA A 57 4.93 -1.01 -5.61
C ALA A 57 4.00 -0.04 -4.87
N THR A 58 4.01 1.21 -5.32
CA THR A 58 2.99 2.18 -4.95
C THR A 58 1.82 2.13 -5.93
N ALA A 59 0.62 2.40 -5.46
CA ALA A 59 -0.57 2.61 -6.27
C ALA A 59 -1.13 3.99 -5.98
N LEU A 60 -1.44 4.76 -7.01
CA LEU A 60 -2.10 6.05 -6.85
C LEU A 60 -3.61 5.82 -6.73
N ILE A 61 -4.17 6.24 -5.61
CA ILE A 61 -5.60 6.25 -5.35
C ILE A 61 -6.07 7.70 -5.09
N ASP A 62 -7.34 7.97 -5.30
CA ASP A 62 -7.86 9.34 -5.19
C ASP A 62 -7.72 9.91 -3.77
N THR A 63 -7.71 9.06 -2.75
CA THR A 63 -7.49 9.45 -1.36
C THR A 63 -6.08 10.00 -1.11
N ASP A 64 -5.09 9.55 -1.87
CA ASP A 64 -3.71 10.05 -1.75
C ASP A 64 -3.60 11.50 -2.22
N ARG A 65 -4.42 11.92 -3.20
CA ARG A 65 -4.53 13.31 -3.61
C ARG A 65 -4.95 14.21 -2.45
N LEU A 66 -5.93 13.78 -1.66
CA LEU A 66 -6.40 14.55 -0.51
C LEU A 66 -5.27 14.81 0.50
N LEU A 67 -4.44 13.82 0.79
CA LEU A 67 -3.29 13.94 1.68
C LEU A 67 -2.22 14.88 1.11
N VAL A 68 -1.91 14.74 -0.19
CA VAL A 68 -0.96 15.62 -0.89
C VAL A 68 -1.46 17.07 -0.92
N ASP A 69 -2.72 17.30 -1.25
CA ASP A 69 -3.34 18.64 -1.29
C ASP A 69 -3.32 19.32 0.08
N LYS A 70 -3.47 18.54 1.15
CA LYS A 70 -3.36 19.00 2.55
C LYS A 70 -1.92 19.05 3.05
N ARG A 71 -0.93 18.71 2.20
CA ARG A 71 0.51 18.66 2.54
C ARG A 71 0.83 17.76 3.74
N VAL A 72 0.09 16.67 3.92
CA VAL A 72 0.34 15.65 4.92
C VAL A 72 1.26 14.59 4.31
N TYR A 73 2.46 14.47 4.84
CA TYR A 73 3.48 13.53 4.36
C TYR A 73 3.97 12.62 5.49
N PRO A 74 4.17 11.32 5.19
CA PRO A 74 3.95 10.62 3.91
C PRO A 74 2.46 10.54 3.56
N ALA A 75 2.12 10.73 2.29
CA ALA A 75 0.74 10.67 1.79
C ALA A 75 0.32 9.21 1.61
N ILE A 76 0.10 8.52 2.71
CA ILE A 76 -0.25 7.09 2.75
C ILE A 76 -1.64 6.93 3.35
N ASN A 77 -2.53 6.25 2.64
CA ASN A 77 -3.81 5.84 3.20
C ASN A 77 -3.60 4.59 4.07
N MET A 78 -3.67 4.75 5.39
CA MET A 78 -3.41 3.68 6.35
C MET A 78 -4.46 2.56 6.32
N GLU A 79 -5.71 2.89 6.00
CA GLU A 79 -6.79 1.91 5.91
C GLU A 79 -6.63 1.00 4.69
N GLN A 80 -6.26 1.57 3.54
CA GLN A 80 -6.14 0.86 2.27
C GLN A 80 -4.75 0.27 2.02
N SER A 81 -3.76 0.68 2.83
CA SER A 81 -2.40 0.16 2.75
C SER A 81 -2.25 -1.13 3.53
N GLY A 82 -1.57 -2.10 2.98
CA GLY A 82 -1.33 -3.37 3.66
C GLY A 82 -0.31 -4.23 2.95
N THR A 83 0.16 -5.24 3.66
CA THR A 83 1.08 -6.25 3.14
C THR A 83 0.38 -7.60 3.15
N ARG A 84 0.46 -8.30 2.02
CA ARG A 84 -0.06 -9.66 1.95
C ARG A 84 0.78 -10.58 2.83
N LYS A 85 0.12 -11.42 3.64
CA LYS A 85 0.75 -12.35 4.58
C LYS A 85 1.69 -11.64 5.58
N GLU A 86 1.22 -10.55 6.15
CA GLU A 86 1.98 -9.78 7.14
C GLU A 86 2.29 -10.60 8.40
N GLU A 87 1.52 -11.65 8.67
CA GLU A 87 1.77 -12.63 9.71
C GLU A 87 3.10 -13.39 9.58
N LEU A 88 3.69 -13.41 8.40
CA LEU A 88 5.01 -14.00 8.16
C LEU A 88 6.17 -13.01 8.37
N LEU A 89 5.86 -11.72 8.53
CA LEU A 89 6.84 -10.63 8.60
C LEU A 89 6.95 -10.01 9.99
N LEU A 90 5.88 -10.10 10.78
CA LEU A 90 5.78 -9.47 12.08
C LEU A 90 5.75 -10.53 13.20
N HIS A 91 6.34 -10.20 14.35
CA HIS A 91 6.15 -10.99 15.55
C HIS A 91 4.65 -11.00 15.93
N PRO A 92 4.10 -12.12 16.49
CA PRO A 92 2.68 -12.20 16.81
C PRO A 92 2.14 -11.03 17.66
N ASP A 93 2.90 -10.57 18.63
CA ASP A 93 2.51 -9.43 19.50
C ASP A 93 2.45 -8.11 18.72
N GLU A 94 3.40 -7.89 17.80
CA GLU A 94 3.41 -6.71 16.93
C GLU A 94 2.25 -6.76 15.95
N LEU A 95 1.99 -7.92 15.36
CA LEU A 95 0.89 -8.15 14.44
C LEU A 95 -0.46 -7.82 15.08
N GLN A 96 -0.71 -8.30 16.29
CA GLN A 96 -1.94 -8.02 17.02
C GLN A 96 -2.12 -6.52 17.29
N ARG A 97 -1.04 -5.82 17.64
CA ARG A 97 -1.07 -4.36 17.85
C ARG A 97 -1.30 -3.59 16.54
N VAL A 98 -0.72 -4.03 15.44
CA VAL A 98 -0.97 -3.45 14.11
C VAL A 98 -2.44 -3.62 13.71
N TRP A 99 -3.03 -4.79 13.95
CA TRP A 99 -4.45 -5.00 13.70
C TRP A 99 -5.36 -4.14 14.59
N THR A 100 -5.01 -3.99 15.85
CA THR A 100 -5.72 -3.08 16.78
C THR A 100 -5.66 -1.64 16.29
N LEU A 101 -4.47 -1.19 15.84
CA LEU A 101 -4.31 0.14 15.27
C LEU A 101 -5.17 0.34 14.02
N ARG A 102 -5.14 -0.62 13.08
CA ARG A 102 -5.97 -0.55 11.87
C ARG A 102 -7.46 -0.51 12.20
N LYS A 103 -7.89 -1.34 13.15
CA LYS A 103 -9.29 -1.34 13.62
C LYS A 103 -9.69 0.01 14.24
N ALA A 104 -8.80 0.63 15.02
CA ALA A 104 -9.04 1.93 15.60
C ALA A 104 -9.06 3.07 14.57
N MET A 105 -8.37 2.90 13.43
CA MET A 105 -8.35 3.89 12.33
C MET A 105 -9.50 3.70 11.33
N ASN A 106 -10.22 2.59 11.42
CA ASN A 106 -11.34 2.33 10.52
C ASN A 106 -12.44 3.40 10.68
N GLY A 107 -12.83 4.01 9.57
CA GLY A 107 -13.81 5.10 9.55
C GLY A 107 -13.28 6.48 9.96
N VAL A 108 -12.01 6.60 10.33
CA VAL A 108 -11.36 7.91 10.56
C VAL A 108 -10.94 8.51 9.21
N PRO A 109 -11.22 9.80 8.96
CA PRO A 109 -10.77 10.44 7.73
C PRO A 109 -9.25 10.28 7.51
N PRO A 110 -8.79 9.95 6.30
CA PRO A 110 -7.37 9.61 6.03
C PRO A 110 -6.37 10.68 6.48
N VAL A 111 -6.73 11.94 6.38
CA VAL A 111 -5.89 13.08 6.80
C VAL A 111 -5.72 13.06 8.32
N GLU A 112 -6.81 12.97 9.05
CA GLU A 112 -6.81 12.94 10.52
C GLU A 112 -6.07 11.70 11.06
N ALA A 113 -6.33 10.53 10.47
CA ALA A 113 -5.65 9.30 10.81
C ALA A 113 -4.13 9.43 10.65
N MET A 114 -3.69 10.00 9.54
CA MET A 114 -2.26 10.17 9.26
C MET A 114 -1.60 11.21 10.17
N GLU A 115 -2.24 12.34 10.40
CA GLU A 115 -1.74 13.39 11.32
C GLU A 115 -1.61 12.86 12.75
N LEU A 116 -2.58 12.09 13.23
CA LEU A 116 -2.56 11.45 14.55
C LEU A 116 -1.38 10.48 14.69
N ILE A 117 -1.17 9.63 13.69
CA ILE A 117 -0.06 8.66 13.69
C ILE A 117 1.29 9.40 13.64
N ILE A 118 1.46 10.35 12.73
CA ILE A 118 2.68 11.15 12.62
C ILE A 118 2.95 11.88 13.95
N GLY A 119 1.94 12.48 14.54
CA GLY A 119 2.07 13.19 15.83
C GLY A 119 2.54 12.29 16.98
N LYS A 120 2.07 11.04 17.00
CA LYS A 120 2.54 10.04 17.98
C LYS A 120 3.95 9.54 17.67
N MET A 121 4.23 9.19 16.40
CA MET A 121 5.53 8.63 15.99
C MET A 121 6.69 9.62 16.14
N LYS A 122 6.47 10.93 15.96
CA LYS A 122 7.49 11.96 16.18
C LYS A 122 8.08 11.97 17.58
N LYS A 123 7.37 11.45 18.57
CA LYS A 123 7.80 11.42 19.99
C LYS A 123 8.52 10.13 20.36
N ILE A 124 8.64 9.19 19.46
CA ILE A 124 9.05 7.81 19.70
C ILE A 124 10.18 7.45 18.71
N LYS A 125 11.14 6.65 19.17
CA LYS A 125 12.35 6.34 18.38
C LYS A 125 12.21 5.10 17.49
N THR A 126 11.37 4.15 17.88
CA THR A 126 11.24 2.86 17.19
C THR A 126 9.78 2.46 16.98
N ASN A 127 9.50 1.65 15.95
CA ASN A 127 8.15 1.11 15.70
C ASN A 127 7.67 0.22 16.85
N ALA A 128 8.55 -0.57 17.44
CA ALA A 128 8.20 -1.43 18.57
C ALA A 128 7.72 -0.61 19.76
N GLU A 129 8.43 0.47 20.12
CA GLU A 129 8.02 1.41 21.16
C GLU A 129 6.67 2.06 20.85
N PHE A 130 6.45 2.48 19.59
CA PHE A 130 5.16 3.01 19.16
C PHE A 130 4.03 1.99 19.36
N LEU A 131 4.22 0.76 18.92
CA LEU A 131 3.23 -0.29 19.07
C LEU A 131 2.95 -0.63 20.54
N MET A 132 3.94 -0.51 21.43
CA MET A 132 3.74 -0.69 22.87
C MET A 132 2.88 0.40 23.50
N THR A 133 2.84 1.61 22.94
CA THR A 133 1.96 2.69 23.44
C THR A 133 0.49 2.48 23.11
N LEU A 134 0.20 1.55 22.18
CA LEU A 134 -1.17 1.20 21.82
C LEU A 134 -1.75 0.26 22.89
N GLN A 135 -2.77 0.73 23.61
CA GLN A 135 -3.48 -0.12 24.56
C GLN A 135 -4.26 -1.19 23.79
N LEU A 136 -4.02 -2.45 24.14
CA LEU A 136 -4.84 -3.57 23.72
C LEU A 136 -6.13 -3.50 24.52
N SER A 137 -7.22 -3.08 23.89
CA SER A 137 -8.58 -3.16 24.44
C SER A 137 -9.22 -4.48 24.09
#